data_bc5c04d149c1124be9ce66030e0b8e9c
#
_entry.id   bc5c04d149c1124be9ce66030e0b8e9c
#
_cell.length_a   1.000
_cell.length_b   1.000
_cell.length_c   1.000
_cell.angle_alpha   90.00
_cell.angle_beta   90.00
_cell.angle_gamma   90.00
#
_symmetry.space_group_name_H-M   'P 1'
#
loop_
_entity.id
_entity.type
_entity.pdbx_description
1 polymer ?
#
loop_
_entity_poly.entity_id
_entity_poly.type
_entity_poly.pdbx_seq_one_letter_code
_entity_poly.pdbx_strand_id
1 'polypeptide(L)'
;MRFVKPKKALGQHFLKDLQIAHRIADTLAEYKGTPVLEIGPGMGVLTQFLLEAEHDLKVVELDQESVAYLDQNFPDLKGRIIPADFLKLDLSSLYPGPFCVIGNYPY
;
A
#
# COMPACT_ATOMS: atom_id res chain seq x y z
N MET A 1 -11.70 12.32 3.53
CA MET A 1 -10.87 12.23 2.33
C MET A 1 -11.74 12.14 1.11
N ARG A 2 -11.38 12.83 0.15
CA ARG A 2 -12.01 12.68 -1.12
C ARG A 2 -10.99 12.37 -2.19
N PHE A 3 -11.38 11.57 -3.11
CA PHE A 3 -10.61 11.34 -4.29
C PHE A 3 -11.24 12.09 -5.42
N VAL A 4 -10.64 13.20 -5.78
CA VAL A 4 -11.03 13.84 -7.01
C VAL A 4 -10.20 13.23 -8.12
N LYS A 5 -10.80 13.09 -9.30
CA LYS A 5 -10.12 12.45 -10.41
C LYS A 5 -8.74 13.02 -10.74
N PRO A 6 -8.55 14.36 -10.76
CA PRO A 6 -7.23 14.91 -11.05
C PRO A 6 -6.15 14.42 -10.08
N LYS A 7 -6.46 14.35 -8.79
CA LYS A 7 -5.49 13.89 -7.80
C LYS A 7 -5.20 12.41 -7.96
N LYS A 8 -6.22 11.62 -8.22
CA LYS A 8 -6.05 10.18 -8.44
C LYS A 8 -5.23 9.94 -9.70
N ALA A 9 -5.53 10.64 -10.77
CA ALA A 9 -4.77 10.52 -12.00
C ALA A 9 -3.31 10.94 -11.82
N LEU A 10 -3.08 12.00 -11.07
CA LEU A 10 -1.73 12.46 -10.76
C LEU A 10 -0.96 11.41 -9.95
N GLY A 11 -1.60 10.82 -8.96
CA GLY A 11 -0.99 9.75 -8.17
C GLY A 11 -0.64 8.55 -9.01
N GLN A 12 -1.53 8.14 -9.91
CA GLN A 12 -1.28 7.04 -10.82
C GLN A 12 -0.14 7.35 -11.76
N HIS A 13 -0.08 8.57 -12.28
CA HIS A 13 1.00 9.00 -13.14
C HIS A 13 2.34 8.95 -12.41
N PHE A 14 2.35 9.43 -11.19
CA PHE A 14 3.55 9.42 -10.35
C PHE A 14 4.08 7.99 -10.16
N LEU A 15 3.18 7.04 -9.90
CA LEU A 15 3.56 5.65 -9.70
C LEU A 15 3.94 4.92 -10.98
N LYS A 16 3.79 5.53 -12.15
CA LYS A 16 4.33 4.96 -13.38
C LYS A 16 5.85 5.04 -13.44
N ASP A 17 6.43 5.95 -12.66
CA ASP A 17 7.89 6.03 -12.57
C ASP A 17 8.35 5.04 -11.49
N LEU A 18 8.88 3.92 -11.96
CA LEU A 18 9.32 2.84 -11.09
C LEU A 18 10.47 3.26 -10.18
N GLN A 19 11.32 4.19 -10.62
CA GLN A 19 12.42 4.67 -9.79
C GLN A 19 11.87 5.45 -8.58
N ILE A 20 10.84 6.25 -8.80
CA ILE A 20 10.21 6.98 -7.71
C ILE A 20 9.56 6.02 -6.74
N ALA A 21 8.83 5.03 -7.24
CA ALA A 21 8.20 4.03 -6.39
C ALA A 21 9.24 3.26 -5.58
N HIS A 22 10.36 2.91 -6.19
CA HIS A 22 11.44 2.22 -5.50
C HIS A 22 12.04 3.08 -4.39
N ARG A 23 12.24 4.37 -4.64
CA ARG A 23 12.74 5.29 -3.62
C ARG A 23 11.77 5.44 -2.46
N ILE A 24 10.47 5.49 -2.73
CA ILE A 24 9.47 5.56 -1.68
C ILE A 24 9.57 4.32 -0.79
N ALA A 25 9.68 3.14 -1.40
CA ALA A 25 9.84 1.91 -0.65
C ALA A 25 11.13 1.91 0.18
N ASP A 26 12.21 2.43 -0.38
CA ASP A 26 13.50 2.47 0.29
C ASP A 26 13.50 3.36 1.54
N THR A 27 12.55 4.28 1.68
CA THR A 27 12.46 5.08 2.90
C THR A 27 12.22 4.22 4.13
N LEU A 28 11.75 3.00 3.97
CA LEU A 28 11.50 2.07 5.06
C LEU A 28 12.66 1.09 5.29
N ALA A 29 13.77 1.25 4.59
CA ALA A 29 14.89 0.32 4.70
C ALA A 29 15.43 0.19 6.13
N GLU A 30 15.36 1.27 6.90
CA GLU A 30 15.83 1.29 8.29
C GLU A 30 14.86 0.57 9.24
N TYR A 31 13.68 0.22 8.78
CA TYR A 31 12.62 -0.34 9.61
C TYR A 31 12.39 -1.81 9.33
N LYS A 32 13.44 -2.53 8.97
CA LYS A 32 13.35 -3.97 8.79
C LYS A 32 12.88 -4.63 10.08
N GLY A 33 11.93 -5.54 9.96
CA GLY A 33 11.35 -6.20 11.12
C GLY A 33 10.17 -5.46 11.74
N THR A 34 9.92 -4.20 11.33
CA THR A 34 8.72 -3.48 11.72
C THR A 34 7.64 -3.72 10.68
N PRO A 35 6.42 -4.12 11.08
CA PRO A 35 5.34 -4.30 10.12
C PRO A 35 5.02 -3.02 9.35
N VAL A 36 4.55 -3.18 8.13
CA VAL A 36 4.22 -2.07 7.24
C VAL A 36 2.78 -2.18 6.76
N LEU A 37 2.05 -1.09 6.83
CA LEU A 37 0.72 -0.97 6.24
C LEU A 37 0.79 -0.04 5.05
N GLU A 38 0.46 -0.55 3.87
CA GLU A 38 0.37 0.27 2.66
C GLU A 38 -1.06 0.70 2.42
N ILE A 39 -1.26 2.00 2.19
CA ILE A 39 -2.58 2.58 1.91
C ILE A 39 -2.71 2.83 0.43
N GLY A 40 -3.80 2.33 -0.16
CA GLY A 40 -4.13 2.60 -1.54
C GLY A 40 -3.13 2.03 -2.54
N PRO A 41 -2.79 0.74 -2.45
CA PRO A 41 -1.79 0.15 -3.33
C PRO A 41 -2.15 0.17 -4.81
N GLY A 42 -3.42 0.32 -5.15
CA GLY A 42 -3.86 0.32 -6.54
C GLY A 42 -3.44 -0.95 -7.27
N MET A 43 -2.65 -0.79 -8.31
CA MET A 43 -2.15 -1.92 -9.11
C MET A 43 -0.86 -2.52 -8.55
N GLY A 44 -0.43 -2.08 -7.38
CA GLY A 44 0.68 -2.70 -6.68
C GLY A 44 2.07 -2.25 -7.09
N VAL A 45 2.20 -1.06 -7.70
CA VAL A 45 3.51 -0.58 -8.15
C VAL A 45 4.47 -0.39 -6.98
N LEU A 46 4.02 0.27 -5.91
CA LEU A 46 4.82 0.41 -4.70
C LEU A 46 4.90 -0.92 -3.95
N THR A 47 3.80 -1.67 -3.94
CA THR A 47 3.69 -2.94 -3.25
C THR A 47 4.79 -3.92 -3.64
N GLN A 48 5.11 -4.01 -4.93
CA GLN A 48 6.12 -4.95 -5.40
C GLN A 48 7.48 -4.73 -4.74
N PHE A 49 7.85 -3.46 -4.54
CA PHE A 49 9.13 -3.14 -3.90
C PHE A 49 9.10 -3.39 -2.40
N LEU A 50 7.96 -3.19 -1.77
CA LEU A 50 7.81 -3.51 -0.34
C LEU A 50 7.89 -5.01 -0.09
N LEU A 51 7.33 -5.80 -0.99
CA LEU A 51 7.43 -7.26 -0.89
C LEU A 51 8.85 -7.75 -1.15
N GLU A 52 9.54 -7.15 -2.12
CA GLU A 52 10.94 -7.49 -2.38
C GLU A 52 11.83 -7.23 -1.17
N ALA A 53 11.51 -6.20 -0.40
CA ALA A 53 12.25 -5.84 0.79
C ALA A 53 11.88 -6.71 2.00
N GLU A 54 10.99 -7.68 1.81
CA GLU A 54 10.60 -8.65 2.83
C GLU A 54 9.95 -8.04 4.06
N HIS A 55 9.25 -6.92 3.90
CA HIS A 55 8.47 -6.34 4.99
C HIS A 55 7.28 -7.25 5.33
N ASP A 56 6.89 -7.23 6.60
CA ASP A 56 5.62 -7.80 7.04
C ASP A 56 4.52 -6.82 6.60
N LEU A 57 4.01 -7.04 5.41
CA LEU A 57 3.16 -6.08 4.71
C LEU A 57 1.69 -6.47 4.75
N LYS A 58 0.84 -5.50 5.10
CA LYS A 58 -0.59 -5.55 4.85
C LYS A 58 -0.95 -4.36 3.99
N VAL A 59 -1.98 -4.49 3.18
CA VAL A 59 -2.45 -3.40 2.31
C VAL A 59 -3.91 -3.11 2.58
N VAL A 60 -4.29 -1.84 2.51
CA VAL A 60 -5.67 -1.39 2.65
C VAL A 60 -6.08 -0.78 1.33
N GLU A 61 -7.12 -1.33 0.71
CA GLU A 61 -7.60 -0.86 -0.58
C GLU A 61 -9.11 -0.86 -0.59
N LEU A 62 -9.70 0.27 -0.96
CA LEU A 62 -11.15 0.42 -1.03
C LEU A 62 -11.70 -0.01 -2.38
N ASP A 63 -10.95 0.17 -3.45
CA ASP A 63 -11.42 -0.11 -4.80
C ASP A 63 -11.46 -1.62 -5.06
N GLN A 64 -12.65 -2.11 -5.38
CA GLN A 64 -12.85 -3.56 -5.55
C GLN A 64 -12.07 -4.13 -6.72
N GLU A 65 -11.92 -3.37 -7.79
CA GLU A 65 -11.14 -3.84 -8.94
C GLU A 65 -9.66 -3.98 -8.57
N SER A 66 -9.15 -3.03 -7.81
CA SER A 66 -7.77 -3.10 -7.32
C SER A 66 -7.57 -4.26 -6.36
N VAL A 67 -8.51 -4.50 -5.47
CA VAL A 67 -8.45 -5.65 -4.57
C VAL A 67 -8.36 -6.96 -5.37
N ALA A 68 -9.22 -7.11 -6.38
CA ALA A 68 -9.20 -8.29 -7.21
C ALA A 68 -7.88 -8.45 -7.97
N TYR A 69 -7.35 -7.35 -8.49
CA TYR A 69 -6.08 -7.36 -9.20
C TYR A 69 -4.94 -7.80 -8.27
N LEU A 70 -4.89 -7.23 -7.07
CA LEU A 70 -3.85 -7.57 -6.10
C LEU A 70 -3.93 -9.03 -5.69
N ASP A 71 -5.14 -9.51 -5.46
CA ASP A 71 -5.33 -10.91 -5.08
C ASP A 71 -4.84 -11.87 -6.17
N GLN A 72 -5.05 -11.53 -7.43
CA GLN A 72 -4.65 -12.37 -8.55
C GLN A 72 -3.15 -12.29 -8.85
N ASN A 73 -2.55 -11.12 -8.68
CA ASN A 73 -1.19 -10.86 -9.15
C ASN A 73 -0.12 -10.87 -8.06
N PHE A 74 -0.53 -10.83 -6.80
CA PHE A 74 0.40 -10.81 -5.67
C PHE A 74 0.03 -11.91 -4.69
N PRO A 75 0.41 -13.16 -4.98
CA PRO A 75 0.07 -14.28 -4.08
C PRO A 75 0.61 -14.10 -2.67
N ASP A 76 1.69 -13.36 -2.50
CA ASP A 76 2.26 -13.08 -1.18
C ASP A 76 1.35 -12.21 -0.32
N LEU A 77 0.36 -11.57 -0.91
CA LEU A 77 -0.62 -10.77 -0.18
C LEU A 77 -1.82 -11.57 0.31
N LYS A 78 -1.84 -12.87 0.09
CA LYS A 78 -2.99 -13.70 0.51
C LYS A 78 -3.21 -13.54 2.01
N GLY A 79 -4.44 -13.16 2.38
CA GLY A 79 -4.79 -12.91 3.78
C GLY A 79 -4.29 -11.58 4.32
N ARG A 80 -3.68 -10.75 3.48
CA ARG A 80 -3.09 -9.48 3.89
C ARG A 80 -3.70 -8.28 3.20
N ILE A 81 -4.72 -8.49 2.38
CA ILE A 81 -5.45 -7.41 1.72
C ILE A 81 -6.68 -7.08 2.55
N ILE A 82 -6.78 -5.82 2.97
CA ILE A 82 -7.89 -5.33 3.76
C ILE A 82 -8.77 -4.47 2.85
N PRO A 83 -9.94 -4.97 2.42
CA PRO A 83 -10.82 -4.21 1.54
C PRO A 83 -11.66 -3.23 2.35
N ALA A 84 -11.10 -2.08 2.65
CA ALA A 84 -11.72 -1.13 3.55
C ALA A 84 -11.28 0.30 3.25
N ASP A 85 -12.04 1.25 3.81
CA ASP A 85 -11.68 2.64 3.80
C ASP A 85 -10.71 2.89 4.96
N PHE A 86 -9.49 3.29 4.65
CA PHE A 86 -8.47 3.54 5.65
C PHE A 86 -8.95 4.52 6.73
N LEU A 87 -9.73 5.53 6.34
CA LEU A 87 -10.19 6.55 7.27
C LEU A 87 -11.17 6.02 8.31
N LYS A 88 -11.75 4.87 8.06
CA LYS A 88 -12.71 4.23 8.96
C LYS A 88 -12.14 3.02 9.69
N LEU A 89 -10.87 2.74 9.46
CA LEU A 89 -10.24 1.54 9.96
C LEU A 89 -9.71 1.75 11.37
N ASP A 90 -9.90 0.77 12.24
CA ASP A 90 -9.28 0.78 13.56
C ASP A 90 -7.86 0.25 13.44
N LEU A 91 -6.90 1.16 13.41
CA LEU A 91 -5.50 0.81 13.21
C LEU A 91 -4.93 -0.02 14.36
N SER A 92 -5.47 0.15 15.55
CA SER A 92 -4.97 -0.57 16.73
C SER A 92 -5.22 -2.07 16.65
N SER A 93 -6.14 -2.50 15.77
CA SER A 93 -6.47 -3.91 15.61
C SER A 93 -5.61 -4.63 14.59
N LEU A 94 -4.78 -3.91 13.84
CA LEU A 94 -4.05 -4.49 12.71
C LEU A 94 -2.76 -5.20 13.11
N TYR A 95 -2.08 -4.65 14.11
CA TYR A 95 -0.82 -5.19 14.57
C TYR A 95 -0.74 -5.06 16.10
N PRO A 96 -0.09 -6.01 16.77
CA PRO A 96 0.02 -5.95 18.24
C PRO A 96 0.99 -4.90 18.75
N GLY A 97 1.81 -4.32 17.90
CA GLY A 97 2.80 -3.33 18.28
C GLY A 97 2.94 -2.23 17.24
N PRO A 98 4.01 -1.46 17.30
CA PRO A 98 4.25 -0.38 16.36
C PRO A 98 4.36 -0.89 14.92
N PHE A 99 3.93 -0.08 13.97
CA PHE A 99 4.05 -0.39 12.55
C PHE A 99 4.20 0.90 11.76
N CYS A 100 4.72 0.78 10.54
CA CYS A 100 4.87 1.90 9.62
C CYS A 100 3.68 1.99 8.69
N VAL A 101 3.33 3.20 8.30
CA VAL A 101 2.27 3.45 7.32
C VAL A 101 2.89 4.14 6.12
N ILE A 102 2.64 3.61 4.94
CA ILE A 102 3.18 4.15 3.70
C ILE A 102 2.12 4.09 2.61
N GLY A 103 2.21 5.00 1.66
CA GLY A 103 1.32 4.96 0.52
C GLY A 103 1.48 6.18 -0.35
N ASN A 104 1.08 6.04 -1.61
CA ASN A 104 0.99 7.13 -2.55
C ASN A 104 -0.48 7.50 -2.70
N TYR A 105 -1.03 8.01 -1.64
CA TYR A 105 -2.46 8.27 -1.53
C TYR A 105 -2.76 9.73 -1.88
N PRO A 106 -3.62 10.01 -2.86
CA PRO A 106 -3.94 11.40 -3.22
C PRO A 106 -4.94 11.98 -2.21
N TYR A 107 -4.46 12.89 -1.44
CA TYR A 107 -5.30 13.55 -0.43
C TYR A 107 -6.04 14.75 -1.00
#